data_07dbe5a242f9185f5f331764599e5d13
#
_entry.id   07dbe5a242f9185f5f331764599e5d13
#
_cell.length_a   1.000
_cell.length_b   1.000
_cell.length_c   1.000
_cell.angle_alpha   90.00
_cell.angle_beta   90.00
_cell.angle_gamma   90.00
#
_symmetry.space_group_name_H-M   'P 1'
#
loop_
_entity.id
_entity.type
_entity.pdbx_description
1 polymer ?
#
loop_
_entity_poly.entity_id
_entity_poly.type
_entity_poly.pdbx_seq_one_letter_code
_entity_poly.pdbx_strand_id
1 'polypeptide(L)'
;MSEASGIPQRRTAAQRLREVARDLFYRQGIRATGVEELCRVAGTTKISLYRAFPSKDELVACILRDDCEQESAWYREALSPDLPARERPAAFLAAAVAELRQPGFRGCSLGLAIAEFPDAEHPARKVADAYKRRMRDTLRQVCADAGAADPNMLGDALMMLTEGAFSSAAYLGTVEAAAALERAGQQLLSSALPPEGD
;
A
#
# COMPACT_ATOMS: atom_id res chain seq x y z
N MET A 1 23.82 -22.59 32.00
CA MET A 1 23.40 -22.58 30.58
C MET A 1 21.99 -23.11 30.56
N SER A 2 21.01 -22.23 30.47
CA SER A 2 19.59 -22.63 30.43
C SER A 2 19.04 -22.10 29.10
N GLU A 3 18.87 -23.01 28.14
CA GLU A 3 18.22 -22.75 26.86
C GLU A 3 16.73 -22.58 27.11
N ALA A 4 16.24 -21.34 27.01
CA ALA A 4 14.82 -21.06 26.99
C ALA A 4 14.25 -21.53 25.64
N SER A 5 13.71 -22.76 25.63
CA SER A 5 12.90 -23.31 24.55
C SER A 5 11.63 -22.47 24.40
N GLY A 6 11.64 -21.52 23.47
CA GLY A 6 10.48 -20.74 23.08
C GLY A 6 9.49 -21.64 22.34
N ILE A 7 8.43 -22.06 23.03
CA ILE A 7 7.29 -22.74 22.39
C ILE A 7 6.68 -21.75 21.39
N PRO A 8 6.56 -22.09 20.09
CA PRO A 8 5.94 -21.19 19.11
C PRO A 8 4.50 -20.90 19.54
N GLN A 9 4.24 -19.63 19.81
CA GLN A 9 2.94 -19.16 20.27
C GLN A 9 1.88 -19.49 19.22
N ARG A 10 0.95 -20.35 19.56
CA ARG A 10 -0.11 -20.83 18.66
C ARG A 10 -0.94 -19.65 18.20
N ARG A 11 -0.95 -19.35 16.89
CA ARG A 11 -1.73 -18.24 16.30
C ARG A 11 -3.19 -18.33 16.71
N THR A 12 -3.78 -17.20 17.12
CA THR A 12 -5.20 -17.12 17.47
C THR A 12 -6.07 -17.29 16.21
N ALA A 13 -7.35 -17.64 16.40
CA ALA A 13 -8.31 -17.71 15.29
C ALA A 13 -8.43 -16.37 14.53
N ALA A 14 -8.39 -15.24 15.25
CA ALA A 14 -8.40 -13.90 14.66
C ALA A 14 -7.16 -13.61 13.82
N GLN A 15 -5.99 -14.03 14.26
CA GLN A 15 -4.75 -13.88 13.47
C GLN A 15 -4.79 -14.71 12.19
N ARG A 16 -5.19 -15.98 12.27
CA ARG A 16 -5.34 -16.82 11.08
C ARG A 16 -6.37 -16.26 10.10
N LEU A 17 -7.50 -15.76 10.60
CA LEU A 17 -8.53 -15.12 9.76
C LEU A 17 -7.98 -13.90 9.02
N ARG A 18 -7.22 -13.03 9.70
CA ARG A 18 -6.63 -11.83 9.04
C ARG A 18 -5.63 -12.22 7.97
N GLU A 19 -4.73 -13.19 8.24
CA GLU A 19 -3.74 -13.67 7.27
C GLU A 19 -4.40 -14.26 6.02
N VAL A 20 -5.37 -15.17 6.22
CA VAL A 20 -6.11 -15.81 5.14
C VAL A 20 -6.96 -14.80 4.36
N ALA A 21 -7.64 -13.90 5.07
CA ALA A 21 -8.48 -12.90 4.43
C ALA A 21 -7.66 -11.92 3.60
N ARG A 22 -6.48 -11.48 4.09
CA ARG A 22 -5.56 -10.63 3.33
C ARG A 22 -5.18 -11.27 2.00
N ASP A 23 -4.75 -12.54 2.00
CA ASP A 23 -4.36 -13.26 0.79
C ASP A 23 -5.55 -13.45 -0.17
N LEU A 24 -6.68 -13.90 0.32
CA LEU A 24 -7.86 -14.14 -0.51
C LEU A 24 -8.44 -12.84 -1.09
N PHE A 25 -8.55 -11.79 -0.28
CA PHE A 25 -9.04 -10.47 -0.74
C PHE A 25 -8.11 -9.88 -1.81
N TYR A 26 -6.81 -10.01 -1.63
CA TYR A 26 -5.86 -9.50 -2.61
C TYR A 26 -5.89 -10.29 -3.91
N ARG A 27 -6.03 -11.62 -3.86
CA ARG A 27 -6.00 -12.48 -5.04
C ARG A 27 -7.32 -12.57 -5.79
N GLN A 28 -8.42 -12.63 -5.08
CA GLN A 28 -9.75 -12.93 -5.66
C GLN A 28 -10.67 -11.70 -5.68
N GLY A 29 -10.38 -10.69 -4.87
CA GLY A 29 -11.24 -9.55 -4.60
C GLY A 29 -12.05 -9.71 -3.31
N ILE A 30 -12.37 -8.58 -2.71
CA ILE A 30 -13.02 -8.55 -1.40
C ILE A 30 -14.48 -9.03 -1.51
N ARG A 31 -15.20 -8.56 -2.53
CA ARG A 31 -16.61 -8.92 -2.73
C ARG A 31 -16.78 -10.38 -3.14
N ALA A 32 -15.87 -10.90 -3.94
CA ALA A 32 -15.92 -12.29 -4.41
C ALA A 32 -15.62 -13.31 -3.29
N THR A 33 -14.87 -12.93 -2.26
CA THR A 33 -14.51 -13.82 -1.16
C THR A 33 -15.61 -13.91 -0.11
N GLY A 34 -16.23 -15.08 0.03
CA GLY A 34 -17.30 -15.35 0.99
C GLY A 34 -16.81 -15.64 2.41
N VAL A 35 -17.64 -15.35 3.43
CA VAL A 35 -17.33 -15.67 4.85
C VAL A 35 -17.11 -17.17 5.06
N GLU A 36 -17.84 -18.02 4.33
CA GLU A 36 -17.70 -19.48 4.42
C GLU A 36 -16.33 -19.94 3.97
N GLU A 37 -15.85 -19.40 2.87
CA GLU A 37 -14.51 -19.67 2.34
C GLU A 37 -13.42 -19.20 3.30
N LEU A 38 -13.54 -17.98 3.84
CA LEU A 38 -12.63 -17.47 4.86
C LEU A 38 -12.52 -18.41 6.05
N CYS A 39 -13.65 -18.85 6.59
CA CYS A 39 -13.69 -19.76 7.73
C CYS A 39 -13.09 -21.12 7.40
N ARG A 40 -13.39 -21.66 6.23
CA ARG A 40 -12.88 -22.96 5.76
C ARG A 40 -11.35 -22.92 5.62
N VAL A 41 -10.81 -21.91 4.95
CA VAL A 41 -9.36 -21.79 4.70
C VAL A 41 -8.61 -21.46 5.99
N ALA A 42 -9.16 -20.60 6.87
CA ALA A 42 -8.56 -20.27 8.16
C ALA A 42 -8.69 -21.35 9.23
N GLY A 43 -9.38 -22.44 8.94
CA GLY A 43 -9.64 -23.51 9.93
C GLY A 43 -10.39 -23.00 11.16
N THR A 44 -11.48 -22.24 10.94
CA THR A 44 -12.29 -21.61 11.99
C THR A 44 -13.79 -21.68 11.69
N THR A 45 -14.62 -21.15 12.58
CA THR A 45 -16.07 -21.14 12.43
C THR A 45 -16.60 -19.70 12.22
N LYS A 46 -17.80 -19.57 11.62
CA LYS A 46 -18.50 -18.27 11.51
C LYS A 46 -18.70 -17.62 12.89
N ILE A 47 -19.00 -18.42 13.92
CA ILE A 47 -19.14 -17.92 15.30
C ILE A 47 -17.85 -17.27 15.79
N SER A 48 -16.71 -17.90 15.52
CA SER A 48 -15.39 -17.36 15.90
C SER A 48 -15.04 -16.11 15.09
N LEU A 49 -15.41 -16.06 13.80
CA LEU A 49 -15.22 -14.87 12.97
C LEU A 49 -16.00 -13.69 13.53
N TYR A 50 -17.33 -13.85 13.72
CA TYR A 50 -18.18 -12.75 14.19
C TYR A 50 -17.94 -12.35 15.65
N ARG A 51 -17.33 -13.24 16.46
CA ARG A 51 -16.83 -12.87 17.79
C ARG A 51 -15.61 -11.96 17.71
N ALA A 52 -14.75 -12.14 16.70
CA ALA A 52 -13.53 -11.35 16.50
C ALA A 52 -13.78 -10.07 15.70
N PHE A 53 -14.69 -10.11 14.73
CA PHE A 53 -15.00 -9.01 13.81
C PHE A 53 -16.53 -8.90 13.66
N PRO A 54 -17.13 -7.75 14.00
CA PRO A 54 -18.59 -7.57 13.97
C PRO A 54 -19.23 -7.84 12.60
N SER A 55 -18.46 -7.63 11.52
CA SER A 55 -18.87 -7.87 10.15
C SER A 55 -17.68 -8.24 9.27
N LYS A 56 -17.94 -8.70 8.04
CA LYS A 56 -16.88 -8.86 7.01
C LYS A 56 -16.24 -7.52 6.68
N ASP A 57 -17.03 -6.45 6.64
CA ASP A 57 -16.55 -5.11 6.30
C ASP A 57 -15.59 -4.56 7.37
N GLU A 58 -15.85 -4.87 8.65
CA GLU A 58 -14.91 -4.54 9.73
C GLU A 58 -13.63 -5.39 9.68
N LEU A 59 -13.72 -6.66 9.28
CA LEU A 59 -12.53 -7.47 9.00
C LEU A 59 -11.71 -6.85 7.86
N VAL A 60 -12.36 -6.43 6.77
CA VAL A 60 -11.69 -5.72 5.66
C VAL A 60 -11.02 -4.45 6.15
N ALA A 61 -11.76 -3.60 6.87
CA ALA A 61 -11.21 -2.35 7.41
C ALA A 61 -10.03 -2.59 8.36
N CYS A 62 -10.09 -3.64 9.17
CA CYS A 62 -8.96 -4.04 10.03
C CYS A 62 -7.72 -4.43 9.22
N ILE A 63 -7.90 -5.26 8.18
CA ILE A 63 -6.80 -5.67 7.30
C ILE A 63 -6.19 -4.47 6.59
N LEU A 64 -7.01 -3.55 6.07
CA LEU A 64 -6.51 -2.35 5.39
C LEU A 64 -5.77 -1.41 6.35
N ARG A 65 -6.15 -1.33 7.63
CA ARG A 65 -5.37 -0.58 8.64
C ARG A 65 -3.99 -1.23 8.85
N ASP A 66 -3.95 -2.56 9.00
CA ASP A 66 -2.69 -3.30 9.11
C ASP A 66 -1.83 -3.10 7.83
N ASP A 67 -2.46 -3.12 6.65
CA ASP A 67 -1.79 -2.88 5.37
C ASP A 67 -1.25 -1.45 5.28
N CYS A 68 -2.01 -0.44 5.74
CA CYS A 68 -1.52 0.94 5.80
C CYS A 68 -0.23 1.08 6.61
N GLU A 69 -0.08 0.32 7.68
CA GLU A 69 1.14 0.31 8.49
C GLU A 69 2.29 -0.41 7.78
N GLN A 70 1.98 -1.49 7.05
CA GLN A 70 2.96 -2.29 6.30
C GLN A 70 3.31 -1.65 4.95
N GLU A 71 2.31 -1.19 4.19
CA GLU A 71 2.54 -0.50 2.90
C GLU A 71 3.31 0.80 3.08
N SER A 72 3.19 1.46 4.23
CA SER A 72 4.07 2.58 4.54
C SER A 72 5.53 2.18 4.65
N ALA A 73 5.84 0.91 4.85
CA ALA A 73 7.23 0.46 5.04
C ALA A 73 8.06 0.60 3.77
N TRP A 74 7.52 0.30 2.56
CA TRP A 74 8.29 0.34 1.32
C TRP A 74 8.78 1.75 0.95
N TYR A 75 7.98 2.80 1.25
CA TYR A 75 8.41 4.17 0.99
C TYR A 75 8.91 4.92 2.23
N ARG A 76 8.71 4.39 3.43
CA ARG A 76 9.16 5.04 4.68
C ARG A 76 10.66 5.22 4.73
N GLU A 77 11.41 4.21 4.30
CA GLU A 77 12.86 4.27 4.20
C GLU A 77 13.29 5.29 3.14
N ALA A 78 12.59 5.33 2.00
CA ALA A 78 12.82 6.29 0.93
C ALA A 78 12.55 7.75 1.36
N LEU A 79 11.63 7.95 2.30
CA LEU A 79 11.31 9.27 2.86
C LEU A 79 11.97 9.52 4.23
N SER A 80 12.98 8.72 4.59
CA SER A 80 13.69 8.88 5.85
C SER A 80 14.32 10.27 5.99
N PRO A 81 14.24 10.88 7.19
CA PRO A 81 14.97 12.11 7.48
C PRO A 81 16.48 12.00 7.31
N ASP A 82 17.03 10.78 7.35
CA ASP A 82 18.45 10.51 7.17
C ASP A 82 18.92 10.70 5.72
N LEU A 83 18.00 10.65 4.75
CA LEU A 83 18.29 11.00 3.37
C LEU A 83 18.26 12.52 3.18
N PRO A 84 19.18 13.10 2.37
CA PRO A 84 19.08 14.50 1.96
C PRO A 84 17.70 14.80 1.39
N ALA A 85 17.09 15.92 1.79
CA ALA A 85 15.72 16.25 1.39
C ALA A 85 15.53 16.21 -0.13
N ARG A 86 16.54 16.67 -0.88
CA ARG A 86 16.55 16.69 -2.34
C ARG A 86 16.45 15.30 -2.98
N GLU A 87 16.97 14.27 -2.33
CA GLU A 87 17.02 12.90 -2.87
C GLU A 87 15.72 12.12 -2.61
N ARG A 88 14.91 12.55 -1.62
CA ARG A 88 13.70 11.82 -1.20
C ARG A 88 12.67 11.61 -2.31
N PRO A 89 12.36 12.60 -3.20
CA PRO A 89 11.42 12.36 -4.30
C PRO A 89 11.89 11.27 -5.26
N ALA A 90 13.19 11.22 -5.57
CA ALA A 90 13.78 10.19 -6.42
C ALA A 90 13.82 8.83 -5.70
N ALA A 91 14.13 8.80 -4.41
CA ALA A 91 14.11 7.59 -3.60
C ALA A 91 12.69 7.01 -3.50
N PHE A 92 11.66 7.85 -3.34
CA PHE A 92 10.27 7.43 -3.39
C PHE A 92 9.91 6.77 -4.73
N LEU A 93 10.31 7.40 -5.85
CA LEU A 93 10.08 6.84 -7.18
C LEU A 93 10.77 5.48 -7.34
N ALA A 94 12.03 5.37 -6.91
CA ALA A 94 12.78 4.11 -6.96
C ALA A 94 12.11 3.01 -6.11
N ALA A 95 11.62 3.35 -4.93
CA ALA A 95 10.88 2.44 -4.06
C ALA A 95 9.57 1.96 -4.70
N ALA A 96 8.82 2.86 -5.36
CA ALA A 96 7.60 2.50 -6.10
C ALA A 96 7.90 1.55 -7.28
N VAL A 97 8.99 1.79 -8.00
CA VAL A 97 9.47 0.89 -9.07
C VAL A 97 9.86 -0.48 -8.51
N ALA A 98 10.53 -0.52 -7.35
CA ALA A 98 10.89 -1.77 -6.69
C ALA A 98 9.65 -2.55 -6.21
N GLU A 99 8.63 -1.86 -5.70
CA GLU A 99 7.36 -2.47 -5.29
C GLU A 99 6.63 -3.14 -6.46
N LEU A 100 6.58 -2.48 -7.63
CA LEU A 100 6.02 -3.07 -8.86
C LEU A 100 6.71 -4.39 -9.26
N ARG A 101 8.00 -4.53 -8.96
CA ARG A 101 8.79 -5.72 -9.30
C ARG A 101 8.65 -6.85 -8.28
N GLN A 102 7.91 -6.65 -7.18
CA GLN A 102 7.71 -7.71 -6.20
C GLN A 102 6.94 -8.91 -6.78
N PRO A 103 7.33 -10.14 -6.46
CA PRO A 103 6.61 -11.33 -6.90
C PRO A 103 5.16 -11.30 -6.46
N GLY A 104 4.24 -11.53 -7.41
CA GLY A 104 2.80 -11.57 -7.09
C GLY A 104 2.13 -10.21 -6.94
N PHE A 105 2.79 -9.11 -7.30
CA PHE A 105 2.19 -7.78 -7.29
C PHE A 105 0.94 -7.71 -8.18
N ARG A 106 -0.17 -7.21 -7.63
CA ARG A 106 -1.47 -7.06 -8.32
C ARG A 106 -2.04 -5.64 -8.25
N GLY A 107 -1.28 -4.70 -7.74
CA GLY A 107 -1.72 -3.34 -7.48
C GLY A 107 -1.75 -3.02 -5.99
N CYS A 108 -2.10 -1.80 -5.67
CA CYS A 108 -2.25 -1.35 -4.28
C CYS A 108 -3.53 -1.91 -3.67
N SER A 109 -3.46 -2.60 -2.53
CA SER A 109 -4.61 -3.17 -1.81
C SER A 109 -5.68 -2.12 -1.47
N LEU A 110 -5.25 -0.91 -1.13
CA LEU A 110 -6.13 0.22 -0.86
C LEU A 110 -6.83 0.73 -2.12
N GLY A 111 -6.12 0.78 -3.25
CA GLY A 111 -6.70 1.13 -4.55
C GLY A 111 -7.76 0.12 -4.99
N LEU A 112 -7.50 -1.18 -4.80
CA LEU A 112 -8.46 -2.25 -5.06
C LEU A 112 -9.69 -2.11 -4.17
N ALA A 113 -9.54 -1.81 -2.88
CA ALA A 113 -10.65 -1.59 -1.97
C ALA A 113 -11.50 -0.36 -2.36
N ILE A 114 -10.88 0.74 -2.80
CA ILE A 114 -11.59 1.92 -3.30
C ILE A 114 -12.44 1.58 -4.51
N ALA A 115 -11.93 0.77 -5.43
CA ALA A 115 -12.66 0.34 -6.63
C ALA A 115 -13.87 -0.57 -6.29
N GLU A 116 -13.73 -1.42 -5.28
CA GLU A 116 -14.81 -2.32 -4.86
C GLU A 116 -15.89 -1.63 -4.02
N PHE A 117 -15.56 -0.57 -3.27
CA PHE A 117 -16.49 0.14 -2.37
C PHE A 117 -16.67 1.61 -2.79
N PRO A 118 -17.64 1.91 -3.67
CA PRO A 118 -17.90 3.28 -4.12
C PRO A 118 -18.52 4.17 -3.03
N ASP A 119 -19.16 3.59 -2.01
CA ASP A 119 -19.73 4.32 -0.88
C ASP A 119 -18.62 4.86 0.03
N ALA A 120 -18.52 6.20 0.13
CA ALA A 120 -17.53 6.88 0.96
C ALA A 120 -17.71 6.60 2.46
N GLU A 121 -18.90 6.22 2.90
CA GLU A 121 -19.19 5.89 4.30
C GLU A 121 -18.79 4.46 4.67
N HIS A 122 -18.48 3.61 3.69
CA HIS A 122 -18.06 2.24 3.95
C HIS A 122 -16.76 2.19 4.78
N PRO A 123 -16.65 1.34 5.83
CA PRO A 123 -15.50 1.31 6.74
C PRO A 123 -14.15 1.13 6.01
N ALA A 124 -14.09 0.21 5.06
CA ALA A 124 -12.89 -0.04 4.25
C ALA A 124 -12.52 1.18 3.39
N ARG A 125 -13.52 1.85 2.79
CA ARG A 125 -13.31 3.05 1.98
C ARG A 125 -12.75 4.19 2.80
N LYS A 126 -13.26 4.44 4.00
CA LYS A 126 -12.75 5.47 4.93
C LYS A 126 -11.28 5.26 5.25
N VAL A 127 -10.86 4.02 5.51
CA VAL A 127 -9.45 3.70 5.78
C VAL A 127 -8.58 4.02 4.56
N ALA A 128 -8.99 3.55 3.38
CA ALA A 128 -8.23 3.76 2.15
C ALA A 128 -8.12 5.24 1.77
N ASP A 129 -9.23 5.98 1.82
CA ASP A 129 -9.27 7.43 1.51
C ASP A 129 -8.39 8.23 2.48
N ALA A 130 -8.45 7.94 3.78
CA ALA A 130 -7.63 8.63 4.78
C ALA A 130 -6.12 8.40 4.54
N TYR A 131 -5.74 7.17 4.18
CA TYR A 131 -4.36 6.85 3.85
C TYR A 131 -3.88 7.56 2.59
N LYS A 132 -4.67 7.51 1.49
CA LYS A 132 -4.30 8.14 0.22
C LYS A 132 -4.15 9.65 0.34
N ARG A 133 -5.03 10.31 1.11
CA ARG A 133 -4.90 11.76 1.38
C ARG A 133 -3.62 12.06 2.15
N ARG A 134 -3.33 11.31 3.22
CA ARG A 134 -2.10 11.48 4.00
C ARG A 134 -0.84 11.26 3.15
N MET A 135 -0.82 10.23 2.30
CA MET A 135 0.29 9.98 1.39
C MET A 135 0.52 11.14 0.42
N ARG A 136 -0.56 11.69 -0.15
CA ARG A 136 -0.52 12.89 -0.99
C ARG A 136 0.10 14.08 -0.26
N ASP A 137 -0.36 14.36 0.97
CA ASP A 137 0.15 15.47 1.76
C ASP A 137 1.64 15.27 2.11
N THR A 138 2.04 14.03 2.42
CA THR A 138 3.44 13.67 2.66
C THR A 138 4.30 13.91 1.41
N LEU A 139 3.85 13.51 0.22
CA LEU A 139 4.60 13.73 -1.01
C LEU A 139 4.75 15.22 -1.35
N ARG A 140 3.71 16.02 -1.14
CA ARG A 140 3.79 17.48 -1.31
C ARG A 140 4.83 18.10 -0.37
N GLN A 141 4.84 17.68 0.90
CA GLN A 141 5.83 18.16 1.87
C GLN A 141 7.25 17.73 1.47
N VAL A 142 7.44 16.48 1.07
CA VAL A 142 8.74 15.97 0.58
C VAL A 142 9.24 16.77 -0.62
N CYS A 143 8.36 17.13 -1.55
CA CYS A 143 8.71 17.96 -2.70
C CYS A 143 9.03 19.40 -2.30
N ALA A 144 8.36 19.94 -1.29
CA ALA A 144 8.68 21.26 -0.72
C ALA A 144 10.07 21.27 -0.07
N ASP A 145 10.35 20.25 0.75
CA ASP A 145 11.64 20.11 1.43
C ASP A 145 12.79 19.92 0.42
N ALA A 146 12.49 19.31 -0.75
CA ALA A 146 13.43 19.13 -1.85
C ALA A 146 13.66 20.40 -2.69
N GLY A 147 12.95 21.48 -2.42
CA GLY A 147 13.10 22.76 -3.11
C GLY A 147 12.39 22.83 -4.47
N ALA A 148 11.34 22.03 -4.69
CA ALA A 148 10.54 22.10 -5.91
C ALA A 148 9.88 23.47 -6.10
N ALA A 149 9.85 23.97 -7.34
CA ALA A 149 9.23 25.26 -7.65
C ALA A 149 7.71 25.27 -7.41
N ASP A 150 7.04 24.14 -7.69
CA ASP A 150 5.64 23.86 -7.33
C ASP A 150 5.54 22.50 -6.64
N PRO A 151 5.70 22.47 -5.31
CA PRO A 151 5.67 21.22 -4.54
C PRO A 151 4.33 20.48 -4.60
N ASN A 152 3.22 21.23 -4.70
CA ASN A 152 1.90 20.63 -4.78
C ASN A 152 1.71 19.90 -6.10
N MET A 153 2.06 20.54 -7.21
CA MET A 153 2.00 19.92 -8.53
C MET A 153 2.90 18.68 -8.61
N LEU A 154 4.15 18.81 -8.14
CA LEU A 154 5.10 17.69 -8.19
C LEU A 154 4.65 16.50 -7.31
N GLY A 155 4.21 16.77 -6.08
CA GLY A 155 3.74 15.72 -5.18
C GLY A 155 2.48 15.02 -5.70
N ASP A 156 1.53 15.77 -6.25
CA ASP A 156 0.33 15.21 -6.89
C ASP A 156 0.69 14.37 -8.13
N ALA A 157 1.61 14.84 -8.97
CA ALA A 157 2.03 14.15 -10.17
C ALA A 157 2.77 12.84 -9.83
N LEU A 158 3.67 12.83 -8.84
CA LEU A 158 4.33 11.61 -8.36
C LEU A 158 3.32 10.58 -7.85
N MET A 159 2.32 11.02 -7.08
CA MET A 159 1.26 10.13 -6.61
C MET A 159 0.47 9.57 -7.78
N MET A 160 0.03 10.40 -8.73
CA MET A 160 -0.77 9.96 -9.87
C MET A 160 0.00 9.03 -10.80
N LEU A 161 1.30 9.27 -11.04
CA LEU A 161 2.16 8.38 -11.81
C LEU A 161 2.29 7.01 -11.13
N THR A 162 2.52 7.00 -9.82
CA THR A 162 2.64 5.75 -9.04
C THR A 162 1.33 4.96 -9.05
N GLU A 163 0.19 5.59 -8.75
CA GLU A 163 -1.13 4.96 -8.79
C GLU A 163 -1.47 4.44 -10.19
N GLY A 164 -1.16 5.23 -11.22
CA GLY A 164 -1.34 4.85 -12.62
C GLY A 164 -0.51 3.62 -12.99
N ALA A 165 0.75 3.57 -12.60
CA ALA A 165 1.62 2.43 -12.86
C ALA A 165 1.16 1.17 -12.11
N PHE A 166 0.77 1.31 -10.84
CA PHE A 166 0.25 0.21 -10.03
C PHE A 166 -1.04 -0.38 -10.63
N SER A 167 -1.93 0.46 -11.13
CA SER A 167 -3.15 0.03 -11.80
C SER A 167 -2.86 -0.58 -13.18
N SER A 168 -1.94 0.01 -13.95
CA SER A 168 -1.60 -0.42 -15.30
C SER A 168 -0.84 -1.75 -15.35
N ALA A 169 -0.19 -2.14 -14.25
CA ALA A 169 0.52 -3.41 -14.15
C ALA A 169 -0.36 -4.64 -14.44
N ALA A 170 -1.68 -4.51 -14.23
CA ALA A 170 -2.63 -5.59 -14.50
C ALA A 170 -2.74 -5.97 -15.99
N TYR A 171 -2.49 -5.03 -16.90
CA TYR A 171 -2.59 -5.26 -18.35
C TYR A 171 -1.28 -5.04 -19.11
N LEU A 172 -0.37 -4.20 -18.64
CA LEU A 172 0.96 -4.02 -19.25
C LEU A 172 1.97 -5.08 -18.75
N GLY A 173 1.71 -5.67 -17.61
CA GLY A 173 2.72 -6.43 -16.86
C GLY A 173 3.59 -5.52 -15.98
N THR A 174 4.09 -6.09 -14.89
CA THR A 174 4.83 -5.34 -13.86
C THR A 174 6.16 -4.78 -14.36
N VAL A 175 6.84 -5.46 -15.29
CA VAL A 175 8.13 -5.02 -15.85
C VAL A 175 7.95 -3.76 -16.69
N GLU A 176 6.97 -3.73 -17.58
CA GLU A 176 6.71 -2.57 -18.45
C GLU A 176 6.15 -1.39 -17.65
N ALA A 177 5.23 -1.64 -16.71
CA ALA A 177 4.70 -0.60 -15.83
C ALA A 177 5.81 0.05 -14.98
N ALA A 178 6.74 -0.75 -14.43
CA ALA A 178 7.89 -0.26 -13.68
C ALA A 178 8.82 0.60 -14.55
N ALA A 179 9.14 0.14 -15.77
CA ALA A 179 9.99 0.89 -16.69
C ALA A 179 9.34 2.20 -17.16
N ALA A 180 8.01 2.20 -17.37
CA ALA A 180 7.27 3.41 -17.72
C ALA A 180 7.24 4.42 -16.57
N LEU A 181 6.99 3.95 -15.34
CA LEU A 181 7.02 4.78 -14.14
C LEU A 181 8.39 5.42 -13.93
N GLU A 182 9.45 4.62 -14.05
CA GLU A 182 10.84 5.08 -13.88
C GLU A 182 11.17 6.22 -14.87
N ARG A 183 10.92 6.00 -16.17
CA ARG A 183 11.19 7.03 -17.20
C ARG A 183 10.37 8.30 -17.02
N ALA A 184 9.05 8.17 -16.81
CA ALA A 184 8.17 9.31 -16.64
C ALA A 184 8.49 10.08 -15.35
N GLY A 185 8.75 9.38 -14.27
CA GLY A 185 9.10 9.98 -12.98
C GLY A 185 10.44 10.70 -13.02
N GLN A 186 11.48 10.13 -13.63
CA GLN A 186 12.77 10.79 -13.82
C GLN A 186 12.65 12.08 -14.64
N GLN A 187 11.88 12.04 -15.74
CA GLN A 187 11.63 13.24 -16.54
C GLN A 187 10.90 14.32 -15.76
N LEU A 188 9.91 13.93 -14.96
CA LEU A 188 9.16 14.85 -14.10
C LEU A 188 10.08 15.49 -13.05
N LEU A 189 10.89 14.69 -12.34
CA LEU A 189 11.81 15.19 -11.32
C LEU A 189 12.87 16.13 -11.90
N SER A 190 13.45 15.79 -13.05
CA SER A 190 14.47 16.62 -13.71
C SER A 190 13.94 17.98 -14.17
N SER A 191 12.64 18.08 -14.46
CA SER A 191 12.01 19.35 -14.87
C SER A 191 11.50 20.19 -13.70
N ALA A 192 11.20 19.57 -12.55
CA ALA A 192 10.53 20.23 -11.43
C ALA A 192 11.46 20.58 -10.24
N LEU A 193 12.60 19.91 -10.15
CA LEU A 193 13.62 20.18 -9.13
C LEU A 193 14.70 21.11 -9.69
N PRO A 194 15.27 22.03 -8.86
CA PRO A 194 16.35 22.89 -9.30
C PRO A 194 17.57 22.03 -9.74
N PRO A 195 18.42 22.48 -10.66
CA PRO A 195 19.65 21.77 -11.00
C PRO A 195 20.52 21.58 -9.75
N GLU A 196 21.37 20.56 -9.76
CA GLU A 196 22.37 20.39 -8.69
C GLU A 196 23.26 21.62 -8.70
N GLY A 197 23.30 22.33 -7.57
CA GLY A 197 24.21 23.47 -7.43
C GLY A 197 25.66 22.96 -7.45
N ASP A 198 26.51 23.64 -8.17
CA ASP A 198 27.97 23.50 -8.14
C ASP A 198 28.53 23.74 -6.72
#